data_5bc49cb8e32236d952af51210db3ed3a
#
_entry.id   5bc49cb8e32236d952af51210db3ed3a
#
_cell.length_a   1.000
_cell.length_b   1.000
_cell.length_c   1.000
_cell.angle_alpha   90.00
_cell.angle_beta   90.00
_cell.angle_gamma   90.00
#
_symmetry.space_group_name_H-M   'P 1'
#
loop_
_entity.id
_entity.type
_entity.pdbx_description
1 polymer ?
#
loop_
_entity_poly.entity_id
_entity_poly.type
_entity_poly.pdbx_seq_one_letter_code
_entity_poly.pdbx_strand_id
1 'polypeptide(L)'
;MTEEHKAWLSSLTDPFRDMLLKTGEELPKRIMHCAPLLEGESAFDPEVIDQKAREMRLPSGARFEHPLLERAVRVGLAHIDATFVGDHPKYGVGSYAREEHDSFPPTIIAVVDALTLWGMTRRAQTLFSYWLRNYVREDGTIDYYGPSLSEYGQLLTTAQRLMERGTERDWLNRNEQFLSRLASYLRQRLHEKGKVQLVTGVPEADERETIATYFHNNAWIVRGFQDWAHLLDQDLKRPDDAKSFGNEAAALRKILLKAIDATWTNDPNDWWLSPTVEPIPRPEGQIIANRFGSYTNYRYWPELLSSSVLPREKMRMIVKARLNGGGQFLGMTRFMNHLDDWTLMEYLEGLWQLGLYDDYRLSLWGHICYHQAQGHLTAYEQVALPPGRKVADYCLPCQLVAVRAAHRLSFRG
;
A
#
# COMPACT_ATOMS: atom_id res chain seq x y z
N MET A 1 -18.44 -5.40 -20.99
CA MET A 1 -19.00 -6.14 -19.84
C MET A 1 -20.40 -6.57 -20.25
N THR A 2 -20.69 -7.88 -20.24
CA THR A 2 -22.01 -8.41 -20.60
C THR A 2 -23.04 -8.08 -19.51
N GLU A 3 -24.36 -8.11 -19.82
CA GLU A 3 -25.41 -7.87 -18.82
C GLU A 3 -25.40 -8.97 -17.73
N GLU A 4 -25.10 -10.19 -18.08
CA GLU A 4 -24.92 -11.31 -17.15
C GLU A 4 -23.79 -11.02 -16.13
N HIS A 5 -22.76 -10.37 -16.58
CA HIS A 5 -21.62 -9.96 -15.78
C HIS A 5 -21.92 -8.77 -14.87
N LYS A 6 -22.70 -7.80 -15.33
CA LYS A 6 -23.22 -6.72 -14.48
C LYS A 6 -24.16 -7.26 -13.41
N ALA A 7 -25.04 -8.21 -13.78
CA ALA A 7 -25.94 -8.88 -12.85
C ALA A 7 -25.16 -9.66 -11.79
N TRP A 8 -24.11 -10.37 -12.19
CA TRP A 8 -23.25 -11.10 -11.26
C TRP A 8 -22.47 -10.16 -10.32
N LEU A 9 -21.86 -9.07 -10.83
CA LEU A 9 -21.23 -8.06 -9.98
C LEU A 9 -22.22 -7.43 -8.99
N SER A 10 -23.46 -7.20 -9.42
CA SER A 10 -24.51 -6.67 -8.56
C SER A 10 -24.99 -7.70 -7.52
N SER A 11 -24.82 -9.00 -7.77
CA SER A 11 -25.14 -10.07 -6.83
C SER A 11 -24.06 -10.26 -5.74
N LEU A 12 -22.85 -9.71 -5.94
CA LEU A 12 -21.77 -9.71 -4.94
C LEU A 12 -21.97 -8.58 -3.90
N THR A 13 -23.20 -8.40 -3.48
CA THR A 13 -23.60 -7.50 -2.40
C THR A 13 -23.20 -8.08 -1.03
N ASP A 14 -23.38 -7.33 0.03
CA ASP A 14 -23.12 -7.73 1.42
C ASP A 14 -23.59 -9.16 1.79
N PRO A 15 -24.78 -9.66 1.34
CA PRO A 15 -25.19 -11.03 1.64
C PRO A 15 -24.28 -12.11 1.07
N PHE A 16 -23.71 -11.91 -0.11
CA PHE A 16 -22.78 -12.88 -0.71
C PHE A 16 -21.43 -12.86 0.00
N ARG A 17 -20.93 -11.68 0.33
CA ARG A 17 -19.76 -11.49 1.16
C ARG A 17 -19.92 -12.18 2.53
N ASP A 18 -21.06 -11.96 3.21
CA ASP A 18 -21.35 -12.57 4.49
C ASP A 18 -21.46 -14.10 4.40
N MET A 19 -21.99 -14.62 3.30
CA MET A 19 -22.03 -16.05 3.01
C MET A 19 -20.62 -16.63 2.85
N LEU A 20 -19.73 -15.96 2.10
CA LEU A 20 -18.34 -16.37 1.92
C LEU A 20 -17.58 -16.37 3.25
N LEU A 21 -17.76 -15.35 4.07
CA LEU A 21 -17.06 -15.20 5.35
C LEU A 21 -17.54 -16.21 6.41
N LYS A 22 -18.82 -16.56 6.43
CA LYS A 22 -19.38 -17.54 7.38
C LYS A 22 -18.84 -18.96 7.19
N THR A 23 -18.24 -19.25 6.06
CA THR A 23 -17.74 -20.60 5.74
C THR A 23 -16.21 -20.75 5.89
N GLY A 24 -15.57 -19.79 6.52
CA GLY A 24 -14.18 -19.68 7.00
C GLY A 24 -13.12 -20.61 6.43
N GLU A 25 -13.15 -21.89 6.77
CA GLU A 25 -12.13 -22.88 6.36
C GLU A 25 -12.13 -23.18 4.85
N GLU A 26 -13.22 -22.89 4.14
CA GLU A 26 -13.35 -23.12 2.71
C GLU A 26 -13.25 -21.84 1.86
N LEU A 27 -12.89 -20.71 2.47
CA LEU A 27 -12.88 -19.42 1.80
C LEU A 27 -12.09 -19.44 0.46
N PRO A 28 -10.87 -20.00 0.36
CA PRO A 28 -10.16 -20.08 -0.92
C PRO A 28 -10.94 -20.85 -1.98
N LYS A 29 -11.49 -22.01 -1.65
CA LYS A 29 -12.27 -22.83 -2.58
C LYS A 29 -13.52 -22.12 -3.08
N ARG A 30 -14.18 -21.38 -2.19
CA ARG A 30 -15.41 -20.65 -2.54
C ARG A 30 -15.12 -19.44 -3.41
N ILE A 31 -14.04 -18.70 -3.16
CA ILE A 31 -13.61 -17.62 -4.05
C ILE A 31 -13.25 -18.17 -5.42
N MET A 32 -12.49 -19.27 -5.48
CA MET A 32 -12.12 -19.94 -6.73
C MET A 32 -13.35 -20.48 -7.50
N HIS A 33 -14.41 -20.88 -6.80
CA HIS A 33 -15.65 -21.33 -7.41
C HIS A 33 -16.48 -20.16 -7.97
N CYS A 34 -16.46 -19.02 -7.29
CA CYS A 34 -17.29 -17.85 -7.64
C CYS A 34 -16.65 -16.94 -8.70
N ALA A 35 -15.33 -17.01 -8.86
CA ALA A 35 -14.60 -16.15 -9.78
C ALA A 35 -13.70 -17.00 -10.68
N PRO A 36 -13.69 -16.77 -11.99
CA PRO A 36 -12.70 -17.38 -12.87
C PRO A 36 -11.31 -16.93 -12.41
N LEU A 37 -10.40 -17.91 -12.33
CA LEU A 37 -9.01 -17.63 -11.98
C LEU A 37 -8.34 -16.88 -13.11
N LEU A 38 -7.39 -16.00 -12.76
CA LEU A 38 -6.59 -15.30 -13.74
C LEU A 38 -5.74 -16.29 -14.52
N GLU A 39 -5.96 -16.35 -15.83
CA GLU A 39 -5.07 -17.01 -16.77
C GLU A 39 -4.00 -16.02 -17.21
N GLY A 40 -2.75 -16.42 -17.13
CA GLY A 40 -1.63 -15.57 -17.49
C GLY A 40 -0.33 -16.35 -17.57
N GLU A 41 0.63 -15.75 -18.24
CA GLU A 41 1.98 -16.29 -18.30
C GLU A 41 2.71 -16.03 -16.98
N SER A 42 3.64 -16.90 -16.61
CA SER A 42 4.55 -16.60 -15.50
C SER A 42 5.45 -15.42 -15.87
N ALA A 43 5.69 -14.51 -14.92
CA ALA A 43 6.65 -13.42 -15.11
C ALA A 43 8.11 -13.94 -15.22
N PHE A 44 8.36 -15.11 -14.68
CA PHE A 44 9.67 -15.76 -14.64
C PHE A 44 9.51 -17.25 -14.91
N ASP A 45 10.64 -17.97 -15.10
CA ASP A 45 10.61 -19.41 -15.18
C ASP A 45 10.00 -20.02 -13.90
N PRO A 46 8.85 -20.72 -13.98
CA PRO A 46 8.16 -21.27 -12.83
C PRO A 46 9.01 -22.25 -12.03
N GLU A 47 9.86 -23.06 -12.68
CA GLU A 47 10.72 -24.03 -12.00
C GLU A 47 11.77 -23.35 -11.15
N VAL A 48 12.37 -22.27 -11.68
CA VAL A 48 13.36 -21.45 -10.95
C VAL A 48 12.72 -20.76 -9.75
N ILE A 49 11.53 -20.18 -9.93
CA ILE A 49 10.79 -19.54 -8.83
C ILE A 49 10.38 -20.57 -7.78
N ASP A 50 9.86 -21.74 -8.16
CA ASP A 50 9.45 -22.76 -7.22
C ASP A 50 10.66 -23.35 -6.46
N GLN A 51 11.83 -23.48 -7.10
CA GLN A 51 13.05 -23.86 -6.41
C GLN A 51 13.46 -22.81 -5.37
N LYS A 52 13.54 -21.55 -5.76
CA LYS A 52 13.86 -20.43 -4.84
C LYS A 52 12.85 -20.36 -3.68
N ALA A 53 11.56 -20.50 -3.97
CA ALA A 53 10.50 -20.49 -2.98
C ALA A 53 10.66 -21.64 -1.94
N ARG A 54 11.07 -22.85 -2.36
CA ARG A 54 11.35 -23.95 -1.45
C ARG A 54 12.58 -23.70 -0.55
N GLU A 55 13.57 -22.97 -1.06
CA GLU A 55 14.79 -22.61 -0.32
C GLU A 55 14.56 -21.46 0.70
N MET A 56 13.47 -20.69 0.57
CA MET A 56 13.14 -19.60 1.49
C MET A 56 12.95 -20.10 2.92
N ARG A 57 13.73 -19.56 3.85
CA ARG A 57 13.61 -19.86 5.27
C ARG A 57 12.67 -18.84 5.92
N LEU A 58 11.45 -19.29 6.22
CA LEU A 58 10.50 -18.49 7.00
C LEU A 58 10.76 -18.68 8.50
N PRO A 59 10.38 -17.71 9.35
CA PRO A 59 10.49 -17.83 10.79
C PRO A 59 9.76 -19.08 11.32
N SER A 60 10.37 -19.81 12.24
CA SER A 60 9.85 -21.10 12.77
C SER A 60 8.50 -20.98 13.49
N GLY A 61 8.14 -19.76 13.94
CA GLY A 61 6.85 -19.48 14.58
C GLY A 61 5.68 -19.24 13.62
N ALA A 62 5.94 -19.13 12.31
CA ALA A 62 4.88 -18.91 11.33
C ALA A 62 3.91 -20.09 11.27
N ARG A 63 2.61 -19.80 11.27
CA ARG A 63 1.52 -20.77 11.10
C ARG A 63 0.60 -20.28 10.00
N PHE A 64 0.40 -21.09 8.99
CA PHE A 64 -0.45 -20.74 7.86
C PHE A 64 -1.79 -21.47 7.97
N GLU A 65 -2.87 -20.73 7.80
CA GLU A 65 -4.23 -21.28 7.80
C GLU A 65 -4.52 -22.15 6.57
N HIS A 66 -3.71 -22.03 5.51
CA HIS A 66 -3.84 -22.82 4.30
C HIS A 66 -2.48 -22.95 3.55
N PRO A 67 -2.14 -24.10 2.93
CA PRO A 67 -0.89 -24.27 2.17
C PRO A 67 -0.68 -23.28 1.03
N LEU A 68 -1.76 -22.85 0.37
CA LEU A 68 -1.70 -21.82 -0.71
C LEU A 68 -1.20 -20.48 -0.18
N LEU A 69 -1.54 -20.13 1.07
CA LEU A 69 -1.06 -18.89 1.69
C LEU A 69 0.46 -18.95 1.93
N GLU A 70 0.96 -20.09 2.43
CA GLU A 70 2.41 -20.29 2.57
C GLU A 70 3.12 -20.20 1.22
N ARG A 71 2.57 -20.85 0.20
CA ARG A 71 3.11 -20.82 -1.15
C ARG A 71 3.14 -19.41 -1.72
N ALA A 72 2.06 -18.62 -1.56
CA ALA A 72 2.01 -17.23 -2.02
C ALA A 72 3.09 -16.36 -1.35
N VAL A 73 3.34 -16.57 -0.05
CA VAL A 73 4.43 -15.87 0.67
C VAL A 73 5.80 -16.26 0.12
N ARG A 74 6.07 -17.54 -0.03
CA ARG A 74 7.39 -18.03 -0.51
C ARG A 74 7.67 -17.58 -1.94
N VAL A 75 6.69 -17.71 -2.82
CA VAL A 75 6.78 -17.28 -4.22
C VAL A 75 6.97 -15.76 -4.29
N GLY A 76 6.19 -14.97 -3.54
CA GLY A 76 6.33 -13.52 -3.53
C GLY A 76 7.71 -13.06 -3.04
N LEU A 77 8.26 -13.69 -2.01
CA LEU A 77 9.62 -13.41 -1.55
C LEU A 77 10.68 -13.79 -2.61
N ALA A 78 10.50 -14.92 -3.30
CA ALA A 78 11.40 -15.33 -4.38
C ALA A 78 11.38 -14.34 -5.57
N HIS A 79 10.24 -13.70 -5.83
CA HIS A 79 10.10 -12.69 -6.87
C HIS A 79 10.95 -11.43 -6.61
N ILE A 80 11.27 -11.10 -5.35
CA ILE A 80 12.14 -9.96 -5.04
C ILE A 80 13.51 -10.14 -5.70
N ASP A 81 14.16 -11.28 -5.45
CA ASP A 81 15.48 -11.57 -6.03
C ASP A 81 15.44 -11.90 -7.53
N ALA A 82 14.29 -12.32 -8.06
CA ALA A 82 14.12 -12.53 -9.49
C ALA A 82 13.91 -11.21 -10.25
N THR A 83 13.31 -10.20 -9.60
CA THR A 83 13.00 -8.89 -10.21
C THR A 83 14.18 -7.93 -10.09
N PHE A 84 14.83 -7.86 -8.93
CA PHE A 84 15.95 -6.97 -8.69
C PHE A 84 17.24 -7.46 -9.37
N VAL A 85 18.03 -6.56 -9.93
CA VAL A 85 19.33 -6.88 -10.50
C VAL A 85 20.40 -6.68 -9.41
N GLY A 86 20.63 -7.71 -8.61
CA GLY A 86 21.44 -7.60 -7.39
C GLY A 86 20.77 -6.69 -6.36
N ASP A 87 21.37 -5.54 -6.05
CA ASP A 87 20.77 -4.54 -5.15
C ASP A 87 19.99 -3.46 -5.89
N HIS A 88 20.10 -3.41 -7.22
CA HIS A 88 19.42 -2.45 -8.06
C HIS A 88 17.92 -2.78 -8.19
N PRO A 89 17.02 -1.86 -7.81
CA PRO A 89 15.59 -2.12 -7.82
C PRO A 89 15.05 -2.17 -9.25
N LYS A 90 13.99 -2.93 -9.43
CA LYS A 90 13.11 -2.92 -10.60
C LYS A 90 11.66 -2.95 -10.14
N TYR A 91 10.81 -2.14 -10.78
CA TYR A 91 9.38 -2.12 -10.47
C TYR A 91 8.70 -3.43 -10.89
N GLY A 92 9.04 -3.93 -12.07
CA GLY A 92 8.45 -5.14 -12.63
C GLY A 92 9.21 -5.63 -13.84
N VAL A 93 8.51 -6.39 -14.68
CA VAL A 93 9.03 -6.91 -15.97
C VAL A 93 8.12 -6.49 -17.13
N GLY A 94 8.53 -6.78 -18.37
CA GLY A 94 7.80 -6.32 -19.55
C GLY A 94 7.98 -4.81 -19.74
N SER A 95 6.87 -4.07 -19.88
CA SER A 95 6.90 -2.61 -19.98
C SER A 95 7.45 -1.93 -18.71
N TYR A 96 7.37 -2.59 -17.57
CA TYR A 96 7.86 -2.09 -16.28
C TYR A 96 9.33 -2.41 -15.97
N ALA A 97 10.05 -3.06 -16.89
CA ALA A 97 11.49 -3.27 -16.77
C ALA A 97 12.34 -2.04 -17.10
N ARG A 98 11.72 -0.95 -17.55
CA ARG A 98 12.40 0.29 -17.93
C ARG A 98 13.03 0.98 -16.72
N GLU A 99 14.16 1.65 -16.94
CA GLU A 99 14.91 2.34 -15.87
C GLU A 99 14.13 3.48 -15.20
N GLU A 100 13.17 4.07 -15.91
CA GLU A 100 12.33 5.15 -15.38
C GLU A 100 11.54 4.78 -14.12
N HIS A 101 11.32 3.48 -13.87
CA HIS A 101 10.59 2.99 -12.68
C HIS A 101 11.51 2.47 -11.58
N ASP A 102 12.83 2.46 -11.76
CA ASP A 102 13.78 1.88 -10.80
C ASP A 102 13.78 2.63 -9.45
N SER A 103 13.54 3.93 -9.48
CA SER A 103 13.48 4.78 -8.29
C SER A 103 12.10 4.90 -7.66
N PHE A 104 11.07 4.19 -8.16
CA PHE A 104 9.69 4.30 -7.67
C PHE A 104 9.59 3.93 -6.18
N PRO A 105 9.25 4.87 -5.28
CA PRO A 105 9.30 4.66 -3.83
C PRO A 105 8.44 3.51 -3.33
N PRO A 106 7.20 3.29 -3.82
CA PRO A 106 6.38 2.18 -3.37
C PRO A 106 7.02 0.80 -3.57
N THR A 107 7.88 0.64 -4.57
CA THR A 107 8.61 -0.63 -4.78
C THR A 107 9.52 -0.93 -3.61
N ILE A 108 10.41 0.00 -3.25
CA ILE A 108 11.35 -0.24 -2.15
C ILE A 108 10.64 -0.33 -0.80
N ILE A 109 9.58 0.45 -0.57
CA ILE A 109 8.74 0.37 0.64
C ILE A 109 8.15 -1.04 0.78
N ALA A 110 7.51 -1.56 -0.28
CA ALA A 110 6.90 -2.88 -0.26
C ALA A 110 7.93 -3.99 -0.04
N VAL A 111 9.10 -3.89 -0.69
CA VAL A 111 10.20 -4.86 -0.57
C VAL A 111 10.79 -4.86 0.84
N VAL A 112 11.13 -3.68 1.38
CA VAL A 112 11.71 -3.57 2.72
C VAL A 112 10.72 -4.06 3.78
N ASP A 113 9.45 -3.69 3.69
CA ASP A 113 8.40 -4.17 4.59
C ASP A 113 8.27 -5.70 4.51
N ALA A 114 8.19 -6.28 3.30
CA ALA A 114 8.06 -7.72 3.11
C ALA A 114 9.25 -8.49 3.71
N LEU A 115 10.46 -8.11 3.38
CA LEU A 115 11.68 -8.75 3.88
C LEU A 115 11.80 -8.63 5.41
N THR A 116 11.50 -7.45 5.96
CA THR A 116 11.56 -7.18 7.40
C THR A 116 10.54 -8.01 8.18
N LEU A 117 9.31 -8.10 7.68
CA LEU A 117 8.24 -8.90 8.29
C LEU A 117 8.63 -10.38 8.37
N TRP A 118 9.29 -10.92 7.36
CA TRP A 118 9.67 -12.33 7.29
C TRP A 118 11.10 -12.60 7.78
N GLY A 119 11.71 -11.68 8.54
CA GLY A 119 13.00 -11.89 9.21
C GLY A 119 14.22 -11.76 8.33
N MET A 120 14.09 -11.30 7.09
CA MET A 120 15.21 -11.10 6.15
C MET A 120 15.82 -9.69 6.28
N THR A 121 16.02 -9.26 7.54
CA THR A 121 16.37 -7.86 7.90
C THR A 121 17.66 -7.39 7.22
N ARG A 122 18.69 -8.25 7.11
CA ARG A 122 19.95 -7.87 6.43
C ARG A 122 19.74 -7.54 4.96
N ARG A 123 18.92 -8.31 4.24
CA ARG A 123 18.61 -8.05 2.84
C ARG A 123 17.81 -6.74 2.72
N ALA A 124 16.82 -6.53 3.57
CA ALA A 124 16.06 -5.29 3.64
C ALA A 124 16.97 -4.07 3.85
N GLN A 125 17.92 -4.14 4.79
CA GLN A 125 18.91 -3.10 5.05
C GLN A 125 19.77 -2.78 3.84
N THR A 126 20.28 -3.80 3.14
CA THR A 126 21.12 -3.64 1.96
C THR A 126 20.37 -2.93 0.85
N LEU A 127 19.16 -3.40 0.52
CA LEU A 127 18.35 -2.85 -0.56
C LEU A 127 17.89 -1.42 -0.24
N PHE A 128 17.48 -1.16 1.00
CA PHE A 128 17.06 0.18 1.39
C PHE A 128 18.23 1.17 1.41
N SER A 129 19.41 0.77 1.90
CA SER A 129 20.61 1.60 1.83
C SER A 129 21.03 1.92 0.39
N TYR A 130 20.93 0.93 -0.51
CA TYR A 130 21.18 1.13 -1.93
C TYR A 130 20.22 2.18 -2.50
N TRP A 131 18.92 2.01 -2.25
CA TRP A 131 17.89 2.91 -2.76
C TRP A 131 18.06 4.35 -2.24
N LEU A 132 18.23 4.52 -0.92
CA LEU A 132 18.43 5.83 -0.28
C LEU A 132 19.63 6.56 -0.88
N ARG A 133 20.75 5.86 -1.09
CA ARG A 133 21.99 6.44 -1.61
C ARG A 133 21.88 6.89 -3.07
N ASN A 134 21.16 6.14 -3.87
CA ASN A 134 21.13 6.38 -5.31
C ASN A 134 19.97 7.30 -5.74
N TYR A 135 18.90 7.40 -4.95
CA TYR A 135 17.69 8.10 -5.39
C TYR A 135 17.26 9.27 -4.48
N VAL A 136 17.85 9.45 -3.29
CA VAL A 136 17.64 10.65 -2.47
C VAL A 136 18.70 11.68 -2.80
N ARG A 137 18.28 12.78 -3.44
CA ARG A 137 19.16 13.88 -3.85
C ARG A 137 19.61 14.72 -2.67
N GLU A 138 20.58 15.61 -2.88
CA GLU A 138 21.13 16.48 -1.83
C GLU A 138 20.11 17.46 -1.24
N ASP A 139 19.18 17.93 -2.06
CA ASP A 139 18.07 18.81 -1.64
C ASP A 139 16.92 18.07 -0.94
N GLY A 140 17.03 16.75 -0.81
CA GLY A 140 16.03 15.90 -0.18
C GLY A 140 14.90 15.46 -1.12
N THR A 141 14.94 15.83 -2.40
CA THR A 141 14.00 15.29 -3.40
C THR A 141 14.36 13.87 -3.79
N ILE A 142 13.36 13.11 -4.21
CA ILE A 142 13.56 11.77 -4.77
C ILE A 142 13.80 11.89 -6.26
N ASP A 143 14.75 11.13 -6.79
CA ASP A 143 15.02 11.04 -8.22
C ASP A 143 13.93 10.23 -8.94
N TYR A 144 12.73 10.75 -8.90
CA TYR A 144 11.54 10.25 -9.59
C TYR A 144 10.67 11.44 -10.02
N TYR A 145 9.55 11.18 -10.64
CA TYR A 145 8.81 12.19 -11.40
C TYR A 145 8.31 13.41 -10.63
N GLY A 146 7.64 13.26 -9.53
CA GLY A 146 6.99 14.40 -8.88
C GLY A 146 7.03 14.34 -7.36
N PRO A 147 6.69 15.43 -6.67
CA PRO A 147 6.62 15.45 -5.23
C PRO A 147 5.32 14.77 -4.74
N SER A 148 5.26 13.45 -4.85
CA SER A 148 4.27 12.64 -4.15
C SER A 148 4.65 12.57 -2.67
N LEU A 149 4.10 13.46 -1.87
CA LEU A 149 4.56 13.72 -0.51
C LEU A 149 4.23 12.58 0.47
N SER A 150 3.22 11.75 0.16
CA SER A 150 2.93 10.57 0.96
C SER A 150 4.09 9.59 0.99
N GLU A 151 4.77 9.40 -0.13
CA GLU A 151 5.89 8.46 -0.28
C GLU A 151 7.09 8.86 0.58
N TYR A 152 7.35 10.16 0.76
CA TYR A 152 8.39 10.65 1.67
C TYR A 152 8.12 10.25 3.12
N GLY A 153 6.88 10.44 3.58
CA GLY A 153 6.45 10.03 4.92
C GLY A 153 6.50 8.51 5.08
N GLN A 154 6.10 7.76 4.06
CA GLN A 154 6.16 6.30 4.04
C GLN A 154 7.60 5.78 4.14
N LEU A 155 8.57 6.41 3.48
CA LEU A 155 9.99 6.04 3.58
C LEU A 155 10.54 6.25 5.01
N LEU A 156 10.19 7.35 5.68
CA LEU A 156 10.55 7.57 7.09
C LEU A 156 9.93 6.50 8.00
N THR A 157 8.66 6.15 7.77
CA THR A 157 7.96 5.08 8.48
C THR A 157 8.59 3.71 8.22
N THR A 158 9.03 3.44 6.98
CA THR A 158 9.71 2.19 6.62
C THR A 158 11.05 2.06 7.36
N ALA A 159 11.80 3.15 7.51
CA ALA A 159 13.03 3.16 8.30
C ALA A 159 12.74 2.83 9.78
N GLN A 160 11.71 3.43 10.37
CA GLN A 160 11.31 3.18 11.75
C GLN A 160 10.87 1.72 11.96
N ARG A 161 10.04 1.14 11.06
CA ARG A 161 9.62 -0.26 11.12
C ARG A 161 10.81 -1.23 11.01
N LEU A 162 11.78 -0.90 10.15
CA LEU A 162 13.00 -1.68 10.01
C LEU A 162 13.82 -1.68 11.31
N MET A 163 13.94 -0.53 11.98
CA MET A 163 14.62 -0.41 13.28
C MET A 163 13.90 -1.18 14.39
N GLU A 164 12.58 -1.10 14.49
CA GLU A 164 11.78 -1.84 15.49
C GLU A 164 11.96 -3.37 15.42
N ARG A 165 12.31 -3.91 14.27
CA ARG A 165 12.51 -5.34 14.03
C ARG A 165 13.93 -5.83 14.28
N GLY A 166 14.71 -5.09 15.07
CA GLY A 166 16.04 -5.51 15.54
C GLY A 166 17.17 -5.19 14.58
N THR A 167 17.00 -4.15 13.76
CA THR A 167 18.10 -3.59 12.98
C THR A 167 19.15 -2.96 13.91
N GLU A 168 20.43 -3.19 13.59
CA GLU A 168 21.54 -2.57 14.33
C GLU A 168 21.54 -1.05 14.11
N ARG A 169 21.82 -0.28 15.17
CA ARG A 169 21.94 1.20 15.12
C ARG A 169 22.90 1.69 14.06
N ASP A 170 23.95 0.93 13.79
CA ASP A 170 24.93 1.26 12.75
C ASP A 170 24.32 1.41 11.37
N TRP A 171 23.24 0.66 11.07
CA TRP A 171 22.51 0.87 9.82
C TRP A 171 21.88 2.27 9.77
N LEU A 172 21.20 2.67 10.84
CA LEU A 172 20.58 3.99 10.93
C LEU A 172 21.62 5.10 10.84
N ASN A 173 22.73 5.01 11.59
CA ASN A 173 23.81 6.00 11.57
C ASN A 173 24.39 6.19 10.14
N ARG A 174 24.57 5.12 9.39
CA ARG A 174 25.07 5.21 7.99
C ARG A 174 24.07 5.83 7.02
N ASN A 175 22.78 5.74 7.30
CA ASN A 175 21.71 6.18 6.40
C ASN A 175 21.00 7.45 6.90
N GLU A 176 21.33 7.96 8.10
CA GLU A 176 20.71 9.12 8.72
C GLU A 176 20.69 10.35 7.80
N GLN A 177 21.78 10.61 7.09
CA GLN A 177 21.87 11.78 6.21
C GLN A 177 20.78 11.79 5.13
N PHE A 178 20.43 10.64 4.54
CA PHE A 178 19.41 10.54 3.51
C PHE A 178 18.00 10.71 4.10
N LEU A 179 17.74 10.07 5.24
CA LEU A 179 16.48 10.21 5.97
C LEU A 179 16.26 11.64 6.46
N SER A 180 17.32 12.28 6.97
CA SER A 180 17.30 13.70 7.36
C SER A 180 17.01 14.63 6.18
N ARG A 181 17.54 14.34 4.99
CA ARG A 181 17.24 15.10 3.75
C ARG A 181 15.76 15.00 3.40
N LEU A 182 15.18 13.79 3.40
CA LEU A 182 13.74 13.59 3.16
C LEU A 182 12.89 14.37 4.18
N ALA A 183 13.21 14.25 5.47
CA ALA A 183 12.48 14.94 6.53
C ALA A 183 12.64 16.49 6.42
N SER A 184 13.83 16.98 6.07
CA SER A 184 14.10 18.41 5.89
C SER A 184 13.35 18.98 4.69
N TYR A 185 13.27 18.24 3.58
CA TYR A 185 12.48 18.62 2.41
C TYR A 185 11.01 18.78 2.78
N LEU A 186 10.41 17.79 3.45
CA LEU A 186 9.02 17.90 3.92
C LEU A 186 8.83 19.09 4.87
N ARG A 187 9.78 19.33 5.78
CA ARG A 187 9.73 20.48 6.70
C ARG A 187 9.78 21.81 5.95
N GLN A 188 10.63 21.94 4.95
CA GLN A 188 10.69 23.13 4.10
C GLN A 188 9.33 23.38 3.41
N ARG A 189 8.72 22.33 2.82
CA ARG A 189 7.39 22.41 2.20
C ARG A 189 6.33 22.83 3.21
N LEU A 190 6.40 22.32 4.44
CA LEU A 190 5.45 22.64 5.51
C LEU A 190 5.48 24.10 5.93
N HIS A 191 6.65 24.75 5.82
CA HIS A 191 6.91 26.11 6.27
C HIS A 191 7.01 27.15 5.13
N GLU A 192 6.69 26.84 3.91
CA GLU A 192 6.79 27.74 2.76
C GLU A 192 6.14 29.14 2.98
N LYS A 193 5.09 29.22 3.82
CA LYS A 193 4.41 30.47 4.19
C LYS A 193 4.76 30.94 5.62
N GLY A 194 5.89 30.52 6.15
CA GLY A 194 6.38 30.95 7.46
C GLY A 194 5.69 30.33 8.68
N LYS A 195 4.73 29.42 8.48
CA LYS A 195 4.04 28.67 9.54
C LYS A 195 3.62 27.31 9.04
N VAL A 196 3.39 26.37 9.97
CA VAL A 196 2.87 25.02 9.67
C VAL A 196 1.54 25.14 8.93
N GLN A 197 1.44 24.50 7.77
CA GLN A 197 0.26 24.47 6.92
C GLN A 197 0.15 23.13 6.18
N LEU A 198 -1.03 22.87 5.58
CA LEU A 198 -1.17 21.75 4.66
C LEU A 198 -0.33 21.98 3.41
N VAL A 199 0.29 20.93 2.93
CA VAL A 199 1.20 20.98 1.78
C VAL A 199 0.47 20.54 0.52
N THR A 200 0.69 21.28 -0.55
CA THR A 200 0.18 21.01 -1.89
C THR A 200 1.20 20.18 -2.68
N GLY A 201 0.75 19.21 -3.44
CA GLY A 201 1.60 18.34 -4.26
C GLY A 201 0.79 17.52 -5.24
N VAL A 202 1.46 16.61 -5.96
CA VAL A 202 0.79 15.62 -6.81
C VAL A 202 0.27 14.46 -5.96
N PRO A 203 -0.77 13.75 -6.42
CA PRO A 203 -1.36 12.67 -5.62
C PRO A 203 -0.50 11.40 -5.60
N GLU A 204 0.26 11.18 -6.66
CA GLU A 204 1.23 10.09 -6.80
C GLU A 204 2.32 10.50 -7.79
N ALA A 205 3.41 9.75 -7.80
CA ALA A 205 4.59 10.10 -8.58
C ALA A 205 4.36 10.10 -10.09
N ASP A 206 3.45 9.24 -10.59
CA ASP A 206 3.11 9.16 -12.02
C ASP A 206 2.03 10.14 -12.46
N GLU A 207 1.14 10.55 -11.55
CA GLU A 207 0.09 11.54 -11.82
C GLU A 207 0.60 12.96 -11.54
N ARG A 208 1.09 13.63 -12.55
CA ARG A 208 1.81 14.92 -12.44
C ARG A 208 0.95 16.13 -12.71
N GLU A 209 -0.22 15.95 -13.32
CA GLU A 209 -1.03 17.06 -13.83
C GLU A 209 -1.97 17.64 -12.76
N THR A 210 -2.38 16.82 -11.81
CA THR A 210 -3.36 17.22 -10.81
C THR A 210 -2.71 17.67 -9.51
N ILE A 211 -2.24 18.89 -9.46
CA ILE A 211 -1.65 19.48 -8.24
C ILE A 211 -2.77 20.00 -7.34
N ALA A 212 -2.86 19.47 -6.10
CA ALA A 212 -3.84 19.88 -5.09
C ALA A 212 -3.34 19.64 -3.66
N THR A 213 -4.12 20.05 -2.68
CA THR A 213 -3.82 19.80 -1.27
C THR A 213 -4.48 18.48 -0.82
N TYR A 214 -3.80 17.36 -1.09
CA TYR A 214 -4.32 16.02 -0.80
C TYR A 214 -4.23 15.66 0.68
N PHE A 215 -5.28 15.05 1.23
CA PHE A 215 -5.32 14.62 2.63
C PHE A 215 -4.36 13.46 2.92
N HIS A 216 -4.24 12.47 2.02
CA HIS A 216 -3.33 11.35 2.21
C HIS A 216 -1.86 11.79 2.23
N ASN A 217 -1.45 12.73 1.36
CA ASN A 217 -0.11 13.31 1.39
C ASN A 217 0.19 13.91 2.76
N ASN A 218 -0.71 14.75 3.26
CA ASN A 218 -0.54 15.43 4.55
C ASN A 218 -0.61 14.46 5.75
N ALA A 219 -1.41 13.42 5.66
CA ALA A 219 -1.49 12.38 6.68
C ALA A 219 -0.16 11.60 6.79
N TRP A 220 0.45 11.27 5.65
CA TRP A 220 1.74 10.60 5.66
C TRP A 220 2.90 11.50 6.08
N ILE A 221 2.84 12.82 5.85
CA ILE A 221 3.79 13.76 6.46
C ILE A 221 3.66 13.73 7.99
N VAL A 222 2.44 13.75 8.53
CA VAL A 222 2.21 13.63 9.99
C VAL A 222 2.82 12.33 10.51
N ARG A 223 2.51 11.20 9.89
CA ARG A 223 3.02 9.90 10.31
C ARG A 223 4.53 9.81 10.19
N GLY A 224 5.09 10.19 9.07
CA GLY A 224 6.53 10.17 8.84
C GLY A 224 7.30 11.03 9.83
N PHE A 225 6.77 12.21 10.20
CA PHE A 225 7.39 13.05 11.22
C PHE A 225 7.32 12.46 12.64
N GLN A 226 6.23 11.77 12.98
CA GLN A 226 6.11 11.05 14.25
C GLN A 226 7.15 9.94 14.34
N ASP A 227 7.27 9.14 13.28
CA ASP A 227 8.20 8.01 13.22
C ASP A 227 9.66 8.49 13.16
N TRP A 228 9.94 9.56 12.42
CA TRP A 228 11.27 10.20 12.42
C TRP A 228 11.63 10.79 13.79
N ALA A 229 10.70 11.45 14.46
CA ALA A 229 10.89 11.92 15.82
C ALA A 229 11.22 10.78 16.79
N HIS A 230 10.55 9.64 16.63
CA HIS A 230 10.86 8.43 17.41
C HIS A 230 12.31 7.96 17.19
N LEU A 231 12.75 7.86 15.93
CA LEU A 231 14.14 7.47 15.61
C LEU A 231 15.17 8.47 16.16
N LEU A 232 14.88 9.76 16.05
CA LEU A 232 15.74 10.81 16.60
C LEU A 232 15.91 10.69 18.12
N ASP A 233 14.83 10.44 18.85
CA ASP A 233 14.85 10.31 20.30
C ASP A 233 15.47 8.99 20.77
N GLN A 234 14.94 7.87 20.27
CA GLN A 234 15.25 6.54 20.79
C GLN A 234 16.57 5.98 20.27
N ASP A 235 16.90 6.24 19.01
CA ASP A 235 18.06 5.63 18.36
C ASP A 235 19.21 6.61 18.17
N LEU A 236 18.96 7.82 17.69
CA LEU A 236 19.98 8.83 17.39
C LEU A 236 20.33 9.73 18.59
N LYS A 237 19.56 9.66 19.69
CA LYS A 237 19.77 10.45 20.93
C LYS A 237 19.78 11.96 20.70
N ARG A 238 18.85 12.44 19.87
CA ARG A 238 18.64 13.87 19.53
C ARG A 238 17.26 14.34 19.99
N PRO A 239 17.02 14.47 21.31
CA PRO A 239 15.69 14.76 21.87
C PRO A 239 15.12 16.13 21.46
N ASP A 240 15.96 17.15 21.26
CA ASP A 240 15.50 18.48 20.85
C ASP A 240 14.93 18.46 19.41
N ASP A 241 15.62 17.78 18.50
CA ASP A 241 15.13 17.60 17.12
C ASP A 241 13.87 16.74 17.11
N ALA A 242 13.85 15.66 17.89
CA ALA A 242 12.68 14.81 18.06
C ALA A 242 11.45 15.61 18.52
N LYS A 243 11.62 16.44 19.55
CA LYS A 243 10.56 17.33 20.04
C LYS A 243 10.07 18.30 18.98
N SER A 244 10.99 18.86 18.17
CA SER A 244 10.66 19.79 17.09
C SER A 244 9.75 19.10 16.04
N PHE A 245 10.16 17.94 15.50
CA PHE A 245 9.37 17.18 14.53
C PHE A 245 8.03 16.69 15.12
N GLY A 246 8.02 16.24 16.38
CA GLY A 246 6.80 15.84 17.07
C GLY A 246 5.78 16.99 17.21
N ASN A 247 6.24 18.20 17.52
CA ASN A 247 5.39 19.39 17.60
C ASN A 247 4.82 19.78 16.23
N GLU A 248 5.61 19.70 15.16
CA GLU A 248 5.16 19.97 13.80
C GLU A 248 4.13 18.92 13.34
N ALA A 249 4.36 17.65 13.62
CA ALA A 249 3.40 16.58 13.35
C ALA A 249 2.06 16.83 14.06
N ALA A 250 2.11 17.21 15.35
CA ALA A 250 0.89 17.49 16.12
C ALA A 250 0.12 18.70 15.57
N ALA A 251 0.84 19.78 15.20
CA ALA A 251 0.25 20.98 14.60
C ALA A 251 -0.39 20.67 13.24
N LEU A 252 0.33 19.96 12.37
CA LEU A 252 -0.17 19.55 11.06
C LEU A 252 -1.39 18.64 11.19
N ARG A 253 -1.36 17.65 12.09
CA ARG A 253 -2.49 16.75 12.36
C ARG A 253 -3.75 17.52 12.73
N LYS A 254 -3.64 18.51 13.59
CA LYS A 254 -4.78 19.35 13.99
C LYS A 254 -5.39 20.10 12.80
N ILE A 255 -4.55 20.67 11.96
CA ILE A 255 -4.99 21.40 10.74
C ILE A 255 -5.64 20.43 9.76
N LEU A 256 -5.02 19.27 9.53
CA LEU A 256 -5.52 18.22 8.63
C LEU A 256 -6.90 17.73 9.05
N LEU A 257 -7.08 17.34 10.31
CA LEU A 257 -8.36 16.85 10.81
C LEU A 257 -9.47 17.90 10.70
N LYS A 258 -9.15 19.16 10.96
CA LYS A 258 -10.12 20.27 10.76
C LYS A 258 -10.50 20.42 9.28
N ALA A 259 -9.55 20.29 8.36
CA ALA A 259 -9.83 20.37 6.94
C ALA A 259 -10.69 19.19 6.46
N ILE A 260 -10.39 17.98 6.91
CA ILE A 260 -11.20 16.78 6.66
C ILE A 260 -12.63 16.96 7.17
N ASP A 261 -12.82 17.51 8.38
CA ASP A 261 -14.16 17.77 8.93
C ASP A 261 -14.96 18.76 8.08
N ALA A 262 -14.30 19.72 7.45
CA ALA A 262 -14.94 20.73 6.61
C ALA A 262 -15.38 20.22 5.22
N THR A 263 -14.79 19.11 4.75
CA THR A 263 -15.06 18.54 3.41
C THR A 263 -15.88 17.27 3.44
N TRP A 264 -16.24 16.81 4.62
CA TRP A 264 -17.00 15.57 4.81
C TRP A 264 -18.49 15.78 4.54
N THR A 265 -19.08 15.04 3.62
CA THR A 265 -20.52 15.01 3.40
C THR A 265 -21.17 14.05 4.37
N ASN A 266 -22.08 14.54 5.20
CA ASN A 266 -22.68 13.81 6.32
C ASN A 266 -24.04 13.19 5.96
N ASP A 267 -24.28 12.83 4.69
CA ASP A 267 -25.46 12.08 4.30
C ASP A 267 -25.26 10.60 4.64
N PRO A 268 -26.09 9.98 5.51
CA PRO A 268 -25.96 8.57 5.86
C PRO A 268 -26.05 7.62 4.67
N ASN A 269 -26.65 8.04 3.58
CA ASN A 269 -26.84 7.24 2.36
C ASN A 269 -25.85 7.58 1.25
N ASP A 270 -25.15 8.69 1.35
CA ASP A 270 -24.26 9.20 0.30
C ASP A 270 -22.93 9.75 0.88
N TRP A 271 -22.21 8.90 1.57
CA TRP A 271 -20.99 9.26 2.23
C TRP A 271 -19.85 9.50 1.23
N TRP A 272 -19.31 10.69 1.28
CA TRP A 272 -18.18 11.07 0.48
C TRP A 272 -17.20 11.93 1.28
N LEU A 273 -15.93 11.55 1.29
CA LEU A 273 -14.83 12.39 1.71
C LEU A 273 -14.07 12.82 0.45
N SER A 274 -14.12 14.11 0.11
CA SER A 274 -13.20 14.64 -0.90
C SER A 274 -11.77 14.30 -0.52
N PRO A 275 -10.94 13.82 -1.46
CA PRO A 275 -9.54 13.52 -1.15
C PRO A 275 -8.66 14.76 -0.98
N THR A 276 -9.19 15.95 -1.29
CA THR A 276 -8.50 17.24 -1.28
C THR A 276 -9.22 18.29 -0.45
N VAL A 277 -8.49 19.32 -0.01
CA VAL A 277 -9.04 20.46 0.72
C VAL A 277 -10.05 21.25 -0.11
N GLU A 278 -9.76 21.42 -1.40
CA GLU A 278 -10.71 21.94 -2.38
C GLU A 278 -11.73 20.83 -2.67
N PRO A 279 -13.00 20.99 -2.27
CA PRO A 279 -13.95 19.88 -2.34
C PRO A 279 -14.20 19.45 -3.79
N ILE A 280 -14.00 18.18 -4.06
CA ILE A 280 -14.36 17.57 -5.33
C ILE A 280 -15.63 16.76 -5.10
N PRO A 281 -16.68 16.96 -5.94
CA PRO A 281 -17.94 16.28 -5.76
C PRO A 281 -17.81 14.78 -5.95
N ARG A 282 -18.63 14.02 -5.24
CA ARG A 282 -18.76 12.58 -5.43
C ARG A 282 -19.18 12.28 -6.89
N PRO A 283 -18.57 11.28 -7.53
CA PRO A 283 -19.04 10.80 -8.83
C PRO A 283 -20.50 10.33 -8.75
N GLU A 284 -21.29 10.62 -9.79
CA GLU A 284 -22.64 10.07 -9.89
C GLU A 284 -22.61 8.54 -10.04
N GLY A 285 -23.49 7.84 -9.35
CA GLY A 285 -23.56 6.39 -9.35
C GLY A 285 -22.44 5.75 -8.52
N GLN A 286 -21.66 4.85 -9.12
CA GLN A 286 -20.53 4.19 -8.44
C GLN A 286 -19.34 5.14 -8.29
N ILE A 287 -18.59 5.01 -7.17
CA ILE A 287 -17.40 5.85 -6.93
C ILE A 287 -16.32 5.68 -8.01
N ILE A 288 -16.33 4.55 -8.70
CA ILE A 288 -15.40 4.24 -9.81
C ILE A 288 -15.92 4.69 -11.19
N ALA A 289 -17.01 5.46 -11.25
CA ALA A 289 -17.63 5.85 -12.52
C ALA A 289 -16.75 6.79 -13.37
N ASN A 290 -15.79 7.47 -12.75
CA ASN A 290 -14.80 8.30 -13.44
C ASN A 290 -13.38 8.06 -12.88
N ARG A 291 -12.38 8.59 -13.58
CA ARG A 291 -10.96 8.44 -13.22
C ARG A 291 -10.67 8.96 -11.81
N PHE A 292 -11.17 10.15 -11.47
CA PHE A 292 -10.92 10.78 -10.18
C PHE A 292 -11.49 9.97 -9.00
N GLY A 293 -12.74 9.52 -9.11
CA GLY A 293 -13.35 8.64 -8.12
C GLY A 293 -12.63 7.30 -8.00
N SER A 294 -12.15 6.76 -9.14
CA SER A 294 -11.33 5.55 -9.16
C SER A 294 -10.01 5.74 -8.42
N TYR A 295 -9.29 6.85 -8.62
CA TYR A 295 -8.09 7.18 -7.85
C TYR A 295 -8.38 7.37 -6.36
N THR A 296 -9.51 8.03 -6.02
CA THR A 296 -9.93 8.19 -4.62
C THR A 296 -10.13 6.83 -3.95
N ASN A 297 -10.82 5.91 -4.62
CA ASN A 297 -11.04 4.55 -4.16
C ASN A 297 -9.77 3.70 -4.10
N TYR A 298 -8.93 3.81 -5.13
CA TYR A 298 -7.75 3.00 -5.34
C TYR A 298 -6.61 3.42 -4.41
N ARG A 299 -6.30 4.70 -4.32
CA ARG A 299 -5.11 5.18 -3.64
C ARG A 299 -5.38 6.15 -2.49
N TYR A 300 -6.15 7.22 -2.71
CA TYR A 300 -6.19 8.31 -1.74
C TYR A 300 -6.80 7.90 -0.41
N TRP A 301 -7.90 7.18 -0.43
CA TRP A 301 -8.51 6.64 0.78
C TRP A 301 -7.71 5.51 1.43
N PRO A 302 -7.19 4.50 0.70
CA PRO A 302 -6.31 3.49 1.29
C PRO A 302 -5.08 4.06 1.98
N GLU A 303 -4.35 4.97 1.35
CA GLU A 303 -3.20 5.61 1.97
C GLU A 303 -3.58 6.46 3.19
N LEU A 304 -4.72 7.15 3.12
CA LEU A 304 -5.24 7.88 4.28
C LEU A 304 -5.59 6.94 5.44
N LEU A 305 -6.19 5.78 5.17
CA LEU A 305 -6.49 4.75 6.17
C LEU A 305 -5.20 4.21 6.83
N SER A 306 -4.20 3.85 6.03
CA SER A 306 -2.96 3.23 6.52
C SER A 306 -2.05 4.20 7.28
N SER A 307 -2.23 5.51 7.13
CA SER A 307 -1.45 6.53 7.84
C SER A 307 -1.62 6.50 9.36
N SER A 308 -2.70 5.90 9.88
CA SER A 308 -3.06 5.87 11.31
C SER A 308 -3.37 7.26 11.92
N VAL A 309 -3.60 8.27 11.08
CA VAL A 309 -3.88 9.65 11.53
C VAL A 309 -5.35 9.89 11.79
N LEU A 310 -6.22 9.19 11.07
CA LEU A 310 -7.67 9.36 11.17
C LEU A 310 -8.25 8.79 12.47
N PRO A 311 -9.28 9.42 13.03
CA PRO A 311 -10.15 8.79 14.04
C PRO A 311 -10.83 7.52 13.47
N ARG A 312 -10.97 6.48 14.33
CA ARG A 312 -11.56 5.19 13.91
C ARG A 312 -12.94 5.31 13.25
N GLU A 313 -13.75 6.25 13.69
CA GLU A 313 -15.06 6.52 13.12
C GLU A 313 -14.94 6.90 11.64
N LYS A 314 -14.07 7.87 11.32
CA LYS A 314 -13.83 8.30 9.93
C LYS A 314 -13.25 7.19 9.05
N MET A 315 -12.38 6.36 9.62
CA MET A 315 -11.87 5.17 8.92
C MET A 315 -13.01 4.21 8.54
N ARG A 316 -13.94 3.92 9.50
CA ARG A 316 -15.11 3.08 9.20
C ARG A 316 -16.01 3.65 8.11
N MET A 317 -16.16 4.97 8.10
CA MET A 317 -16.94 5.66 7.06
C MET A 317 -16.32 5.46 5.66
N ILE A 318 -15.01 5.62 5.53
CA ILE A 318 -14.29 5.35 4.26
C ILE A 318 -14.49 3.90 3.81
N VAL A 319 -14.32 2.94 4.71
CA VAL A 319 -14.52 1.51 4.40
C VAL A 319 -15.95 1.27 3.90
N LYS A 320 -16.96 1.81 4.60
CA LYS A 320 -18.36 1.70 4.21
C LYS A 320 -18.63 2.36 2.84
N ALA A 321 -18.05 3.55 2.59
CA ALA A 321 -18.21 4.24 1.31
C ALA A 321 -17.62 3.43 0.14
N ARG A 322 -16.46 2.79 0.34
CA ARG A 322 -15.87 1.88 -0.68
C ARG A 322 -16.76 0.68 -0.96
N LEU A 323 -17.28 0.03 0.07
CA LEU A 323 -18.14 -1.14 -0.07
C LEU A 323 -19.46 -0.78 -0.79
N ASN A 324 -20.17 0.23 -0.29
CA ASN A 324 -21.47 0.64 -0.83
C ASN A 324 -21.36 1.32 -2.20
N GLY A 325 -20.24 1.98 -2.47
CA GLY A 325 -19.98 2.71 -3.72
C GLY A 325 -19.46 1.84 -4.87
N GLY A 326 -19.38 0.52 -4.71
CA GLY A 326 -18.90 -0.39 -5.75
C GLY A 326 -17.38 -0.37 -5.95
N GLY A 327 -16.63 0.08 -4.96
CA GLY A 327 -15.17 0.22 -5.03
C GLY A 327 -14.39 -1.09 -4.92
N GLN A 328 -15.06 -2.22 -4.69
CA GLN A 328 -14.42 -3.52 -4.48
C GLN A 328 -15.08 -4.65 -5.27
N PHE A 329 -14.31 -5.69 -5.51
CA PHE A 329 -14.77 -6.97 -6.01
C PHE A 329 -14.06 -8.10 -5.23
N LEU A 330 -14.80 -8.90 -4.48
CA LEU A 330 -14.24 -9.92 -3.57
C LEU A 330 -13.13 -9.35 -2.65
N GLY A 331 -13.31 -8.15 -2.16
CA GLY A 331 -12.34 -7.45 -1.32
C GLY A 331 -11.16 -6.81 -2.06
N MET A 332 -10.96 -7.12 -3.34
CA MET A 332 -9.96 -6.49 -4.20
C MET A 332 -10.38 -5.10 -4.64
N THR A 333 -9.42 -4.26 -4.98
CA THR A 333 -9.66 -2.88 -5.38
C THR A 333 -10.10 -2.78 -6.84
N ARG A 334 -11.25 -2.16 -7.07
CA ARG A 334 -11.70 -1.80 -8.41
C ARG A 334 -11.14 -0.44 -8.82
N PHE A 335 -10.65 -0.38 -10.06
CA PHE A 335 -10.25 0.85 -10.71
C PHE A 335 -10.94 0.90 -12.09
N MET A 336 -11.94 1.77 -12.24
CA MET A 336 -12.81 1.80 -13.44
C MET A 336 -13.36 0.39 -13.77
N ASN A 337 -12.93 -0.22 -14.86
CA ASN A 337 -13.39 -1.51 -15.36
C ASN A 337 -12.39 -2.67 -15.16
N HIS A 338 -11.39 -2.48 -14.30
CA HIS A 338 -10.41 -3.51 -13.95
C HIS A 338 -10.15 -3.54 -12.43
N LEU A 339 -9.39 -4.53 -12.00
CA LEU A 339 -8.85 -4.62 -10.65
C LEU A 339 -7.42 -4.09 -10.64
N ASP A 340 -7.06 -3.39 -9.56
CA ASP A 340 -5.73 -2.86 -9.35
C ASP A 340 -5.42 -2.91 -7.86
N ASP A 341 -4.55 -3.84 -7.48
CA ASP A 341 -4.32 -4.20 -6.08
C ASP A 341 -2.96 -3.77 -5.54
N TRP A 342 -2.17 -2.96 -6.26
CA TRP A 342 -0.88 -2.62 -5.70
C TRP A 342 -0.96 -1.75 -4.43
N THR A 343 -2.06 -1.03 -4.24
CA THR A 343 -2.37 -0.29 -3.00
C THR A 343 -3.27 -1.07 -2.04
N LEU A 344 -3.57 -2.33 -2.31
CA LEU A 344 -4.47 -3.12 -1.45
C LEU A 344 -3.91 -3.26 -0.03
N MET A 345 -2.58 -3.29 0.14
CA MET A 345 -1.98 -3.42 1.47
C MET A 345 -2.34 -2.24 2.39
N GLU A 346 -2.45 -1.04 1.85
CA GLU A 346 -2.84 0.17 2.59
C GLU A 346 -4.29 0.08 3.09
N TYR A 347 -5.18 -0.48 2.29
CA TYR A 347 -6.54 -0.77 2.71
C TYR A 347 -6.60 -1.87 3.78
N LEU A 348 -5.86 -2.95 3.59
CA LEU A 348 -5.74 -4.05 4.55
C LEU A 348 -5.21 -3.55 5.91
N GLU A 349 -4.25 -2.62 5.91
CA GLU A 349 -3.77 -1.99 7.14
C GLU A 349 -4.91 -1.25 7.87
N GLY A 350 -5.73 -0.50 7.15
CA GLY A 350 -6.91 0.17 7.70
C GLY A 350 -7.94 -0.82 8.28
N LEU A 351 -8.22 -1.91 7.57
CA LEU A 351 -9.12 -2.97 8.05
C LEU A 351 -8.60 -3.61 9.34
N TRP A 352 -7.30 -3.90 9.40
CA TRP A 352 -6.67 -4.46 10.59
C TRP A 352 -6.78 -3.54 11.79
N GLN A 353 -6.47 -2.25 11.63
CA GLN A 353 -6.59 -1.24 12.68
C GLN A 353 -8.04 -1.11 13.20
N LEU A 354 -9.01 -1.31 12.35
CA LEU A 354 -10.44 -1.29 12.70
C LEU A 354 -10.93 -2.58 13.37
N GLY A 355 -10.16 -3.68 13.30
CA GLY A 355 -10.57 -5.00 13.76
C GLY A 355 -11.55 -5.69 12.81
N LEU A 356 -11.59 -5.28 11.53
CA LEU A 356 -12.42 -5.87 10.48
C LEU A 356 -11.68 -7.06 9.85
N TYR A 357 -11.45 -8.10 10.64
CA TYR A 357 -10.60 -9.22 10.26
C TYR A 357 -11.19 -10.11 9.17
N ASP A 358 -12.50 -10.20 9.10
CA ASP A 358 -13.17 -10.97 8.04
C ASP A 358 -13.01 -10.28 6.68
N ASP A 359 -13.18 -8.95 6.64
CA ASP A 359 -12.93 -8.15 5.44
C ASP A 359 -11.45 -8.24 5.01
N TYR A 360 -10.55 -8.23 5.99
CA TYR A 360 -9.11 -8.43 5.76
C TYR A 360 -8.83 -9.77 5.09
N ARG A 361 -9.39 -10.87 5.64
CA ARG A 361 -9.22 -12.21 5.07
C ARG A 361 -9.85 -12.33 3.68
N LEU A 362 -11.06 -11.78 3.49
CA LEU A 362 -11.71 -11.76 2.18
C LEU A 362 -10.83 -11.05 1.14
N SER A 363 -10.30 -9.87 1.45
CA SER A 363 -9.44 -9.12 0.54
C SER A 363 -8.14 -9.86 0.21
N LEU A 364 -7.48 -10.44 1.21
CA LEU A 364 -6.28 -11.24 1.00
C LEU A 364 -6.55 -12.48 0.12
N TRP A 365 -7.63 -13.22 0.39
CA TRP A 365 -7.97 -14.40 -0.39
C TRP A 365 -8.48 -14.05 -1.79
N GLY A 366 -9.21 -12.97 -1.93
CA GLY A 366 -9.59 -12.43 -3.25
C GLY A 366 -8.35 -12.15 -4.10
N HIS A 367 -7.38 -11.45 -3.53
CA HIS A 367 -6.10 -11.16 -4.17
C HIS A 367 -5.35 -12.44 -4.59
N ILE A 368 -5.15 -13.40 -3.68
CA ILE A 368 -4.41 -14.64 -3.97
C ILE A 368 -5.13 -15.50 -5.02
N CYS A 369 -6.45 -15.63 -4.92
CA CYS A 369 -7.20 -16.56 -5.76
C CYS A 369 -7.62 -15.98 -7.11
N TYR A 370 -7.69 -14.65 -7.24
CA TYR A 370 -8.17 -14.00 -8.44
C TYR A 370 -7.19 -13.02 -9.08
N HIS A 371 -6.42 -12.27 -8.29
CA HIS A 371 -5.49 -11.27 -8.81
C HIS A 371 -4.11 -11.87 -9.14
N GLN A 372 -3.78 -13.02 -8.56
CA GLN A 372 -2.59 -13.80 -8.90
C GLN A 372 -2.94 -14.89 -9.92
N ALA A 373 -2.06 -15.11 -10.89
CA ALA A 373 -2.26 -16.10 -11.91
C ALA A 373 -2.25 -17.53 -11.35
N GLN A 374 -3.19 -18.35 -11.83
CA GLN A 374 -3.32 -19.74 -11.41
C GLN A 374 -2.01 -20.52 -11.65
N GLY A 375 -1.65 -21.35 -10.70
CA GLY A 375 -0.50 -22.24 -10.76
C GLY A 375 0.81 -21.58 -10.32
N HIS A 376 1.25 -20.52 -10.98
CA HIS A 376 2.54 -19.88 -10.70
C HIS A 376 2.49 -18.65 -9.78
N LEU A 377 1.28 -18.14 -9.48
CA LEU A 377 1.03 -17.04 -8.53
C LEU A 377 1.71 -15.70 -8.91
N THR A 378 1.91 -15.42 -10.19
CA THR A 378 2.35 -14.10 -10.64
C THR A 378 1.23 -13.08 -10.45
N ALA A 379 1.49 -11.96 -9.79
CA ALA A 379 0.56 -10.85 -9.67
C ALA A 379 0.83 -9.79 -10.72
N TYR A 380 -0.17 -9.46 -11.51
CA TYR A 380 -0.12 -8.34 -12.45
C TYR A 380 -0.61 -7.06 -11.77
N GLU A 381 -0.20 -5.90 -12.25
CA GLU A 381 -0.69 -4.63 -11.70
C GLU A 381 -2.19 -4.50 -11.92
N GLN A 382 -2.65 -4.75 -13.14
CA GLN A 382 -4.06 -4.62 -13.50
C GLN A 382 -4.61 -5.90 -14.11
N VAL A 383 -5.77 -6.29 -13.66
CA VAL A 383 -6.50 -7.47 -14.11
C VAL A 383 -7.88 -7.05 -14.61
N ALA A 384 -8.27 -7.52 -15.79
CA ALA A 384 -9.57 -7.19 -16.36
C ALA A 384 -10.72 -7.76 -15.49
N LEU A 385 -11.79 -7.01 -15.39
CA LEU A 385 -13.09 -7.46 -14.93
C LEU A 385 -14.01 -7.59 -16.12
N PRO A 386 -14.75 -8.65 -16.06
CA PRO A 386 -14.43 -10.05 -16.09
C PRO A 386 -14.38 -10.52 -17.55
N PRO A 387 -13.92 -11.68 -17.84
CA PRO A 387 -13.19 -12.67 -17.07
C PRO A 387 -11.71 -12.29 -16.96
N GLY A 388 -11.08 -12.72 -15.87
CA GLY A 388 -9.72 -12.34 -15.52
C GLY A 388 -8.68 -12.60 -16.59
N ARG A 389 -8.25 -11.54 -17.26
CA ARG A 389 -7.03 -11.50 -18.06
C ARG A 389 -6.19 -10.32 -17.57
N LYS A 390 -4.89 -10.36 -17.77
CA LYS A 390 -4.04 -9.22 -17.45
C LYS A 390 -4.40 -8.02 -18.34
N VAL A 391 -4.28 -6.84 -17.78
CA VAL A 391 -4.41 -5.56 -18.50
C VAL A 391 -3.07 -4.85 -18.54
N ALA A 392 -2.29 -4.95 -17.48
CA ALA A 392 -0.95 -4.42 -17.35
C ALA A 392 0.05 -5.51 -16.94
N ASP A 393 1.33 -5.24 -17.10
CA ASP A 393 2.39 -6.18 -16.82
C ASP A 393 2.57 -6.46 -15.31
N TYR A 394 3.41 -7.44 -15.01
CA TYR A 394 3.81 -7.79 -13.66
C TYR A 394 4.46 -6.61 -12.95
N CYS A 395 4.06 -6.36 -11.69
CA CYS A 395 4.72 -5.43 -10.80
C CYS A 395 5.00 -6.02 -9.42
N LEU A 396 6.14 -5.69 -8.85
CA LEU A 396 6.57 -6.24 -7.57
C LEU A 396 5.74 -5.76 -6.38
N PRO A 397 5.32 -4.48 -6.26
CA PRO A 397 4.44 -4.06 -5.16
C PRO A 397 3.14 -4.87 -5.07
N CYS A 398 2.52 -5.18 -6.21
CA CYS A 398 1.31 -6.01 -6.26
C CYS A 398 1.61 -7.45 -5.83
N GLN A 399 2.72 -8.03 -6.31
CA GLN A 399 3.17 -9.37 -5.89
C GLN A 399 3.36 -9.49 -4.38
N LEU A 400 3.82 -8.42 -3.73
CA LEU A 400 4.13 -8.40 -2.31
C LEU A 400 2.92 -8.11 -1.39
N VAL A 401 1.75 -7.84 -1.94
CA VAL A 401 0.52 -7.67 -1.13
C VAL A 401 0.24 -8.92 -0.30
N ALA A 402 0.21 -10.10 -0.94
CA ALA A 402 -0.01 -11.37 -0.22
C ALA A 402 1.07 -11.63 0.83
N VAL A 403 2.33 -11.33 0.53
CA VAL A 403 3.47 -11.52 1.44
C VAL A 403 3.32 -10.67 2.70
N ARG A 404 3.04 -9.38 2.54
CA ARG A 404 2.88 -8.43 3.64
C ARG A 404 1.64 -8.73 4.49
N ALA A 405 0.53 -9.02 3.84
CA ALA A 405 -0.73 -9.29 4.51
C ALA A 405 -0.74 -10.62 5.27
N ALA A 406 -0.18 -11.68 4.71
CA ALA A 406 -0.15 -13.00 5.34
C ALA A 406 0.55 -12.99 6.71
N HIS A 407 1.54 -12.13 6.91
CA HIS A 407 2.30 -12.04 8.16
C HIS A 407 1.39 -11.90 9.39
N ARG A 408 0.38 -11.00 9.33
CA ARG A 408 -0.52 -10.75 10.46
C ARG A 408 -1.38 -11.96 10.82
N LEU A 409 -1.71 -12.80 9.85
CA LEU A 409 -2.47 -14.04 10.08
C LEU A 409 -1.57 -15.18 10.56
N SER A 410 -0.30 -15.20 10.12
CA SER A 410 0.64 -16.29 10.39
C SER A 410 1.25 -16.24 11.80
N PHE A 411 1.17 -15.13 12.51
CA PHE A 411 1.72 -14.93 13.85
C PHE A 411 0.65 -14.55 14.89
N ARG A 412 -0.61 -14.90 14.64
CA ARG A 412 -1.64 -14.87 15.67
C ARG A 412 -1.40 -16.03 16.64
N GLY A 413 -0.89 -15.72 17.83
CA GLY A 413 -0.88 -16.58 18.99
C GLY A 413 -2.01 -16.20 19.94
#